data_61e069a992144cba8701ab2c91823c44
#
_entry.id   61e069a992144cba8701ab2c91823c44
#
_cell.length_a   1.000
_cell.length_b   1.000
_cell.length_c   1.000
_cell.angle_alpha   90.00
_cell.angle_beta   90.00
_cell.angle_gamma   90.00
#
_symmetry.space_group_name_H-M   'P 1'
#
loop_
_entity.id
_entity.type
_entity.pdbx_description
1 polymer ?
#
loop_
_entity_poly.entity_id
_entity_poly.type
_entity_poly.pdbx_seq_one_letter_code
_entity_poly.pdbx_strand_id
1 'polypeptide(L)'
;MHALIIDDSRAMRSILRRIVTELGFETLEAGNGQEALDHLESGTVPALCLIDWNMPVMDGYTFVTKVRENPDWRDVTLMMVTTESEHGQIVRALAAGAHEYVIKPFTPDAIVDKLELLGLVRDGVAA
;
A
#
# COMPACT_ATOMS: atom_id res chain seq x y z
N MET A 1 -9.19 -4.68 -10.78
CA MET A 1 -8.86 -4.27 -9.40
C MET A 1 -7.93 -3.07 -9.39
N HIS A 2 -8.14 -2.16 -8.48
CA HIS A 2 -7.32 -0.97 -8.32
C HIS A 2 -6.26 -1.16 -7.23
N ALA A 3 -5.06 -0.63 -7.48
CA ALA A 3 -4.01 -0.48 -6.47
C ALA A 3 -3.74 1.01 -6.28
N LEU A 4 -3.74 1.47 -5.04
CA LEU A 4 -3.43 2.84 -4.68
C LEU A 4 -2.00 2.89 -4.15
N ILE A 5 -1.17 3.70 -4.80
CA ILE A 5 0.26 3.83 -4.47
C ILE A 5 0.45 5.14 -3.71
N ILE A 6 0.89 5.04 -2.46
CA ILE A 6 0.94 6.15 -1.53
C ILE A 6 2.38 6.36 -1.08
N ASP A 7 3.04 7.37 -1.67
CA ASP A 7 4.44 7.67 -1.41
C ASP A 7 4.69 9.12 -1.85
N ASP A 8 5.42 9.90 -1.07
CA ASP A 8 5.73 11.27 -1.43
C ASP A 8 6.81 11.37 -2.51
N SER A 9 7.52 10.28 -2.79
CA SER A 9 8.50 10.22 -3.86
C SER A 9 7.82 9.86 -5.18
N ARG A 10 7.84 10.78 -6.12
CA ARG A 10 7.29 10.57 -7.47
C ARG A 10 8.01 9.42 -8.19
N ALA A 11 9.33 9.34 -8.02
CA ALA A 11 10.12 8.27 -8.62
C ALA A 11 9.72 6.91 -8.07
N MET A 12 9.51 6.80 -6.77
CA MET A 12 9.09 5.56 -6.14
C MET A 12 7.68 5.16 -6.59
N ARG A 13 6.75 6.13 -6.66
CA ARG A 13 5.40 5.83 -7.19
C ARG A 13 5.47 5.26 -8.61
N SER A 14 6.35 5.81 -9.44
CA SER A 14 6.54 5.32 -10.82
C SER A 14 7.03 3.88 -10.86
N ILE A 15 7.98 3.54 -9.99
CA ILE A 15 8.52 2.17 -9.88
C ILE A 15 7.41 1.20 -9.46
N LEU A 16 6.69 1.51 -8.40
CA LEU A 16 5.62 0.65 -7.87
C LEU A 16 4.46 0.53 -8.87
N ARG A 17 4.11 1.63 -9.53
CA ARG A 17 3.07 1.62 -10.57
C ARG A 17 3.42 0.63 -11.67
N ARG A 18 4.67 0.65 -12.14
CA ARG A 18 5.11 -0.28 -13.19
C ARG A 18 4.93 -1.73 -12.74
N ILE A 19 5.37 -2.05 -11.53
CA ILE A 19 5.28 -3.41 -10.99
C ILE A 19 3.82 -3.88 -10.97
N VAL A 20 2.93 -3.11 -10.38
CA VAL A 20 1.53 -3.55 -10.22
C VAL A 20 0.72 -3.46 -11.52
N THR A 21 1.07 -2.54 -12.42
CA THR A 21 0.44 -2.47 -13.74
C THR A 21 0.76 -3.72 -14.56
N GLU A 22 2.00 -4.20 -14.49
CA GLU A 22 2.39 -5.44 -15.16
C GLU A 22 1.63 -6.65 -14.63
N LEU A 23 1.20 -6.60 -13.37
CA LEU A 23 0.38 -7.65 -12.76
C LEU A 23 -1.11 -7.54 -13.11
N GLY A 24 -1.53 -6.46 -13.77
CA GLY A 24 -2.90 -6.27 -14.20
C GLY A 24 -3.75 -5.34 -13.34
N PHE A 25 -3.15 -4.65 -12.36
CA PHE A 25 -3.88 -3.66 -11.57
C PHE A 25 -4.06 -2.35 -12.33
N GLU A 26 -5.20 -1.73 -12.19
CA GLU A 26 -5.40 -0.32 -12.50
C GLU A 26 -4.84 0.49 -11.33
N THR A 27 -4.13 1.59 -11.60
CA THR A 27 -3.39 2.30 -10.56
C THR A 27 -3.92 3.69 -10.29
N LEU A 28 -3.87 4.08 -9.01
CA LEU A 28 -4.07 5.43 -8.53
C LEU A 28 -2.85 5.81 -7.70
N GLU A 29 -2.55 7.09 -7.60
CA GLU A 29 -1.39 7.59 -6.85
C GLU A 29 -1.80 8.66 -5.86
N ALA A 30 -1.11 8.70 -4.73
CA ALA A 30 -1.24 9.74 -3.72
C ALA A 30 0.12 10.09 -3.15
N GLY A 31 0.37 11.37 -2.90
CA GLY A 31 1.63 11.86 -2.36
C GLY A 31 1.70 11.88 -0.84
N ASN A 32 0.60 11.60 -0.16
CA ASN A 32 0.53 11.51 1.30
C ASN A 32 -0.74 10.79 1.73
N GLY A 33 -0.87 10.55 3.03
CA GLY A 33 -2.02 9.83 3.56
C GLY A 33 -3.36 10.53 3.40
N GLN A 34 -3.37 11.87 3.42
CA GLN A 34 -4.60 12.62 3.25
C GLN A 34 -5.15 12.50 1.82
N GLU A 35 -4.29 12.64 0.82
CA GLU A 35 -4.70 12.43 -0.57
C GLU A 35 -5.22 11.01 -0.79
N ALA A 36 -4.60 10.03 -0.14
CA ALA A 36 -5.04 8.65 -0.20
C ALA A 36 -6.43 8.46 0.40
N LEU A 37 -6.70 9.06 1.56
CA LEU A 37 -8.03 9.03 2.16
C LEU A 37 -9.07 9.68 1.25
N ASP A 38 -8.70 10.79 0.61
CA ASP A 38 -9.59 11.49 -0.32
C ASP A 38 -10.02 10.56 -1.48
N HIS A 39 -9.12 9.72 -1.98
CA HIS A 39 -9.47 8.71 -2.98
C HIS A 39 -10.52 7.73 -2.46
N LEU A 40 -10.32 7.20 -1.26
CA LEU A 40 -11.27 6.26 -0.67
C LEU A 40 -12.63 6.91 -0.41
N GLU A 41 -12.63 8.12 0.12
CA GLU A 41 -13.85 8.87 0.43
C GLU A 41 -14.61 9.27 -0.84
N SER A 42 -13.94 9.45 -1.97
CA SER A 42 -14.59 9.75 -3.24
C SER A 42 -15.31 8.54 -3.86
N GLY A 43 -15.20 7.37 -3.25
CA GLY A 43 -15.88 6.16 -3.68
C GLY A 43 -15.00 5.19 -4.47
N THR A 44 -13.77 5.56 -4.77
CA THR A 44 -12.83 4.63 -5.40
C THR A 44 -12.10 3.84 -4.32
N VAL A 45 -12.62 2.67 -3.99
CA VAL A 45 -12.05 1.81 -2.94
C VAL A 45 -11.13 0.78 -3.60
N PRO A 46 -9.81 0.89 -3.40
CA PRO A 46 -8.88 -0.04 -4.04
C PRO A 46 -8.87 -1.40 -3.35
N ALA A 47 -8.45 -2.42 -4.08
CA ALA A 47 -8.20 -3.74 -3.50
C ALA A 47 -6.91 -3.74 -2.68
N LEU A 48 -5.96 -2.88 -3.03
CA LEU A 48 -4.61 -2.85 -2.48
C LEU A 48 -4.13 -1.42 -2.30
N CYS A 49 -3.51 -1.13 -1.15
CA CYS A 49 -2.73 0.08 -0.93
C CYS A 49 -1.28 -0.29 -0.67
N LEU A 50 -0.34 0.36 -1.36
CA LEU A 50 1.09 0.30 -1.10
C LEU A 50 1.49 1.61 -0.43
N ILE A 51 2.01 1.56 0.79
CA ILE A 51 2.04 2.72 1.68
C ILE A 51 3.44 2.95 2.24
N ASP A 52 4.02 4.14 1.97
CA ASP A 52 5.23 4.56 2.67
C ASP A 52 4.85 5.09 4.06
N TRP A 53 5.77 4.98 5.01
CA TRP A 53 5.53 5.46 6.39
C TRP A 53 5.70 6.98 6.47
N ASN A 54 6.87 7.47 6.08
CA ASN A 54 7.25 8.86 6.30
C ASN A 54 6.81 9.76 5.13
N MET A 55 5.74 10.48 5.33
CA MET A 55 5.17 11.40 4.34
C MET A 55 4.69 12.67 5.03
N PRO A 56 4.66 13.81 4.31
CA PRO A 56 4.11 15.04 4.88
C PRO A 56 2.58 14.95 5.02
N VAL A 57 1.99 15.86 5.75
CA VAL A 57 0.56 16.04 5.98
C VAL A 57 -0.03 14.90 6.83
N MET A 58 -0.01 13.68 6.33
CA MET A 58 -0.43 12.48 7.07
C MET A 58 0.50 11.33 6.71
N ASP A 59 1.13 10.72 7.71
CA ASP A 59 2.01 9.58 7.49
C ASP A 59 1.26 8.28 7.23
N GLY A 60 2.00 7.24 6.83
CA GLY A 60 1.41 5.95 6.47
C GLY A 60 0.78 5.22 7.65
N TYR A 61 1.36 5.33 8.83
CA TYR A 61 0.81 4.71 10.03
C TYR A 61 -0.57 5.30 10.36
N THR A 62 -0.69 6.61 10.33
CA THR A 62 -1.96 7.31 10.57
C THR A 62 -3.01 6.92 9.53
N PHE A 63 -2.59 6.84 8.26
CA PHE A 63 -3.47 6.40 7.17
C PHE A 63 -4.02 4.99 7.44
N VAL A 64 -3.14 4.04 7.78
CA VAL A 64 -3.55 2.67 8.10
C VAL A 64 -4.58 2.66 9.23
N THR A 65 -4.32 3.42 10.29
CA THR A 65 -5.22 3.53 11.43
C THR A 65 -6.60 4.03 11.01
N LYS A 66 -6.63 5.09 10.20
CA LYS A 66 -7.90 5.68 9.73
C LYS A 66 -8.68 4.75 8.83
N VAL A 67 -8.01 4.01 7.95
CA VAL A 67 -8.68 3.02 7.10
C VAL A 67 -9.34 1.94 7.96
N ARG A 68 -8.65 1.45 8.98
CA ARG A 68 -9.20 0.39 9.83
C ARG A 68 -10.32 0.86 10.76
N GLU A 69 -10.45 2.16 10.98
CA GLU A 69 -11.59 2.73 11.71
C GLU A 69 -12.89 2.68 10.91
N ASN A 70 -12.81 2.60 9.58
CA ASN A 70 -13.99 2.59 8.73
C ASN A 70 -14.34 1.17 8.29
N PRO A 71 -15.47 0.60 8.76
CA PRO A 71 -15.84 -0.76 8.40
C PRO A 71 -16.13 -0.96 6.92
N ASP A 72 -16.43 0.11 6.17
CA ASP A 72 -16.66 0.03 4.73
C ASP A 72 -15.37 -0.28 3.96
N TRP A 73 -14.21 -0.08 4.58
CA TRP A 73 -12.90 -0.30 3.95
C TRP A 73 -12.15 -1.49 4.54
N ARG A 74 -12.85 -2.37 5.26
CA ARG A 74 -12.22 -3.51 5.93
C ARG A 74 -11.53 -4.48 4.96
N ASP A 75 -12.01 -4.56 3.73
CA ASP A 75 -11.49 -5.50 2.73
C ASP A 75 -10.31 -4.96 1.93
N VAL A 76 -9.93 -3.69 2.16
CA VAL A 76 -8.75 -3.10 1.52
C VAL A 76 -7.50 -3.74 2.11
N THR A 77 -6.66 -4.31 1.26
CA THR A 77 -5.38 -4.87 1.68
C THR A 77 -4.36 -3.74 1.80
N LEU A 78 -3.71 -3.66 2.95
CA LEU A 78 -2.72 -2.63 3.25
C LEU A 78 -1.34 -3.25 3.37
N MET A 79 -0.40 -2.80 2.54
CA MET A 79 0.98 -3.25 2.58
C MET A 79 1.92 -2.06 2.71
N MET A 80 2.76 -2.08 3.75
CA MET A 80 3.79 -1.06 3.91
C MET A 80 4.94 -1.32 2.95
N VAL A 81 5.43 -0.27 2.31
CA VAL A 81 6.62 -0.30 1.44
C VAL A 81 7.45 0.93 1.79
N THR A 82 8.45 0.76 2.64
CA THR A 82 9.11 1.89 3.28
C THR A 82 10.54 1.58 3.70
N THR A 83 11.33 2.63 3.95
CA THR A 83 12.67 2.48 4.52
C THR A 83 12.64 2.28 6.03
N GLU A 84 11.49 2.53 6.68
CA GLU A 84 11.35 2.32 8.13
C GLU A 84 11.49 0.83 8.45
N SER A 85 12.54 0.48 9.19
CA SER A 85 12.91 -0.92 9.41
C SER A 85 13.09 -1.31 10.88
N GLU A 86 12.78 -0.39 11.82
CA GLU A 86 12.84 -0.73 13.23
C GLU A 86 11.78 -1.77 13.58
N HIS A 87 12.18 -2.80 14.31
CA HIS A 87 11.29 -3.91 14.66
C HIS A 87 10.00 -3.43 15.34
N GLY A 88 10.11 -2.50 16.30
CA GLY A 88 8.95 -1.97 17.01
C GLY A 88 7.97 -1.25 16.07
N GLN A 89 8.47 -0.57 15.06
CA GLN A 89 7.62 0.11 14.07
C GLN A 89 6.93 -0.88 13.14
N ILE A 90 7.63 -1.93 12.73
CA ILE A 90 7.02 -3.00 11.93
C ILE A 90 5.86 -3.63 12.71
N VAL A 91 6.08 -3.96 13.97
CA VAL A 91 5.05 -4.53 14.84
C VAL A 91 3.87 -3.57 14.98
N ARG A 92 4.13 -2.28 15.17
CA ARG A 92 3.06 -1.27 15.28
C ARG A 92 2.19 -1.21 14.04
N ALA A 93 2.80 -1.22 12.86
CA ALA A 93 2.06 -1.16 11.59
C ALA A 93 1.17 -2.39 11.41
N LEU A 94 1.71 -3.58 11.68
CA LEU A 94 0.95 -4.83 11.57
C LEU A 94 -0.18 -4.86 12.59
N ALA A 95 0.08 -4.44 13.82
CA ALA A 95 -0.95 -4.37 14.87
C ALA A 95 -2.05 -3.36 14.54
N ALA A 96 -1.72 -2.27 13.84
CA ALA A 96 -2.69 -1.27 13.41
C ALA A 96 -3.57 -1.74 12.25
N GLY A 97 -3.19 -2.80 11.56
CA GLY A 97 -4.00 -3.39 10.51
C GLY A 97 -3.34 -3.52 9.14
N ALA A 98 -2.04 -3.24 9.02
CA ALA A 98 -1.31 -3.56 7.80
C ALA A 98 -1.17 -5.08 7.71
N HIS A 99 -1.37 -5.60 6.51
CA HIS A 99 -1.31 -7.05 6.27
C HIS A 99 0.12 -7.54 6.05
N GLU A 100 0.96 -6.68 5.48
CA GLU A 100 2.32 -7.06 5.08
C GLU A 100 3.25 -5.86 5.10
N TYR A 101 4.56 -6.13 5.06
CA TYR A 101 5.58 -5.09 5.19
C TYR A 101 6.76 -5.42 4.27
N VAL A 102 7.17 -4.45 3.45
CA VAL A 102 8.34 -4.56 2.56
C VAL A 102 9.27 -3.40 2.85
N ILE A 103 10.55 -3.69 3.04
CA ILE A 103 11.57 -2.70 3.37
C ILE A 103 12.32 -2.30 2.09
N LYS A 104 12.45 -0.99 1.85
CA LYS A 104 13.26 -0.46 0.75
C LYS A 104 14.76 -0.54 1.13
N PRO A 105 15.64 -0.85 0.18
CA PRO A 105 15.37 -1.17 -1.21
C PRO A 105 14.84 -2.60 -1.37
N PHE A 106 13.98 -2.81 -2.36
CA PHE A 106 13.36 -4.09 -2.64
C PHE A 106 13.59 -4.48 -4.10
N THR A 107 13.38 -5.77 -4.41
CA THR A 107 13.28 -6.23 -5.79
C THR A 107 11.81 -6.31 -6.20
N PRO A 108 11.48 -6.22 -7.49
CA PRO A 108 10.09 -6.43 -7.93
C PRO A 108 9.51 -7.76 -7.45
N ASP A 109 10.32 -8.82 -7.43
CA ASP A 109 9.89 -10.13 -6.95
C ASP A 109 9.45 -10.10 -5.48
N ALA A 110 10.07 -9.28 -4.65
CA ALA A 110 9.67 -9.15 -3.24
C ALA A 110 8.23 -8.64 -3.12
N ILE A 111 7.84 -7.72 -3.97
CA ILE A 111 6.45 -7.21 -4.02
C ILE A 111 5.51 -8.31 -4.52
N VAL A 112 5.85 -8.95 -5.63
CA VAL A 112 5.02 -10.01 -6.24
C VAL A 112 4.79 -11.15 -5.26
N ASP A 113 5.86 -11.61 -4.59
CA ASP A 113 5.77 -12.72 -3.63
C ASP A 113 4.81 -12.40 -2.48
N LYS A 114 4.84 -11.18 -1.96
CA LYS A 114 3.92 -10.76 -0.91
C LYS A 114 2.48 -10.72 -1.40
N LEU A 115 2.25 -10.22 -2.61
CA LEU A 115 0.91 -10.16 -3.19
C LEU A 115 0.35 -11.56 -3.47
N GLU A 116 1.21 -12.51 -3.83
CA GLU A 116 0.81 -13.91 -3.97
C GLU A 116 0.39 -14.51 -2.62
N LEU A 117 1.18 -14.26 -1.57
CA LEU A 117 0.85 -14.70 -0.22
C LEU A 117 -0.49 -14.14 0.26
N LEU A 118 -0.81 -12.92 -0.13
CA LEU A 118 -2.07 -12.26 0.24
C LEU A 118 -3.25 -12.66 -0.65
N GLY A 119 -3.02 -13.49 -1.67
CA GLY A 119 -4.06 -13.94 -2.58
C GLY A 119 -4.50 -12.91 -3.62
N LEU A 120 -3.76 -11.80 -3.76
CA LEU A 120 -4.09 -10.75 -4.73
C LEU A 120 -3.49 -11.00 -6.10
N VAL A 121 -2.52 -11.88 -6.19
CA VAL A 121 -1.86 -12.27 -7.45
C VAL A 121 -1.81 -13.78 -7.51
N ARG A 122 -2.13 -14.34 -8.68
CA ARG A 122 -2.04 -15.77 -8.96
C ARG A 122 -1.41 -15.95 -10.33
N ASP A 123 -0.35 -16.76 -10.39
CA ASP A 123 0.36 -17.04 -11.64
C ASP A 123 0.82 -15.76 -12.36
N GLY A 124 1.27 -14.76 -11.58
CA GLY A 124 1.78 -13.51 -12.10
C GLY A 124 0.72 -12.52 -12.57
N VAL A 125 -0.56 -12.75 -12.25
CA VAL A 125 -1.67 -11.90 -12.67
C VAL A 125 -2.56 -11.57 -11.47
N ALA A 126 -3.10 -10.35 -11.43
CA ALA A 126 -4.06 -9.93 -10.41
C ALA A 126 -5.26 -10.88 -10.41
N ALA A 127 -5.58 -11.37 -9.23
CA ALA A 127 -6.60 -12.39 -9.04
C ALA A 127 -8.01 -11.84 -9.22
#